data_e4cc0b584ab9793bb9e1e9014a38448e
#
_entry.id   e4cc0b584ab9793bb9e1e9014a38448e
#
_cell.length_a   1.000
_cell.length_b   1.000
_cell.length_c   1.000
_cell.angle_alpha   90.00
_cell.angle_beta   90.00
_cell.angle_gamma   90.00
#
_symmetry.space_group_name_H-M   'P 1'
#
loop_
_entity.id
_entity.type
_entity.pdbx_description
1 polymer ?
#
loop_
_entity_poly.entity_id
_entity_poly.type
_entity_poly.pdbx_seq_one_letter_code
_entity_poly.pdbx_strand_id
1 'polypeptide(L)'
;MSEPVLNPAGRARNNIRSLTTKGNDMKKGMRIAAAVMAAAFSMTVLAGCGKSETKTAETTAAASADNSSAVETTAASGEKKDLREVNVVLDWYPNAIHTFIYTAIERGYYAEEGLDVKVRFPANANDALALVAAGKAEIGMYYQQDVIQAVANQGTKIKSIGAIVQSPLSIVLSLKDKNITSPSDLVGKTVGYGGTALSESIVKTMMEYVGADASDVNLIDVGFDLMSSMTTGNVDATIGCLVNHEVPQLEEEGFDVNYFMANGYGIPNYYEEVFLANNEMIESDPEVLKGFLRASAKGFEDFKKDPDGCLAILMNNQNEENFPLTQSVEEKSCETLLPLMETEDVPFLTQTEECWQENIDWMLESGLIDQKVEVSDVMVDLGE
;
A
#
# COMPACT_ATOMS: atom_id res chain seq x y z
N MET A 1 58.49 7.16 35.16
CA MET A 1 59.03 5.96 35.81
C MET A 1 57.86 4.98 35.75
N SER A 2 57.92 4.12 34.96
CA SER A 2 58.36 2.89 34.50
C SER A 2 57.19 2.13 33.87
N GLU A 3 57.17 2.01 32.59
CA GLU A 3 56.82 0.78 31.88
C GLU A 3 57.84 -0.32 32.28
N PRO A 4 57.72 -1.57 31.88
CA PRO A 4 56.89 -2.27 30.89
C PRO A 4 56.53 -3.73 31.31
N VAL A 5 55.97 -4.51 30.44
CA VAL A 5 56.51 -5.74 29.79
C VAL A 5 55.40 -6.75 29.42
N LEU A 6 55.10 -6.84 28.15
CA LEU A 6 55.14 -7.98 27.22
C LEU A 6 54.75 -9.42 27.69
N ASN A 7 53.75 -9.90 26.94
CA ASN A 7 53.44 -11.23 26.31
C ASN A 7 54.49 -12.36 26.50
N PRO A 8 54.09 -13.66 26.52
CA PRO A 8 53.92 -14.33 25.26
C PRO A 8 52.90 -15.50 25.21
N ALA A 9 52.41 -15.65 24.02
CA ALA A 9 52.03 -16.85 23.30
C ALA A 9 52.01 -18.22 24.00
N GLY A 10 50.92 -18.94 23.89
CA GLY A 10 50.79 -20.37 24.13
C GLY A 10 49.80 -21.02 23.19
N ARG A 11 50.30 -21.52 22.04
CA ARG A 11 49.59 -22.43 21.15
C ARG A 11 49.33 -23.76 21.86
N ALA A 12 48.13 -24.27 21.80
CA ALA A 12 47.84 -25.68 21.93
C ALA A 12 47.00 -26.17 20.74
N ARG A 13 47.69 -26.84 19.84
CA ARG A 13 47.08 -27.78 18.88
C ARG A 13 46.74 -29.06 19.63
N ASN A 14 45.56 -29.60 19.43
CA ASN A 14 45.32 -31.06 19.43
C ASN A 14 43.94 -31.32 18.80
N ASN A 15 44.04 -31.89 17.67
CA ASN A 15 43.83 -33.30 17.26
C ASN A 15 42.41 -33.62 16.82
N ILE A 16 42.35 -33.65 15.52
CA ILE A 16 41.36 -34.38 14.68
C ILE A 16 41.36 -35.87 15.15
N ARG A 17 40.23 -36.39 15.48
CA ARG A 17 39.92 -37.83 15.35
C ARG A 17 38.61 -38.00 14.61
N SER A 18 38.80 -38.43 13.38
CA SER A 18 37.80 -39.09 12.54
C SER A 18 37.13 -40.27 13.26
N LEU A 19 35.84 -40.34 13.22
CA LEU A 19 35.10 -41.62 13.33
C LEU A 19 34.09 -41.65 12.20
N THR A 20 34.55 -42.19 11.09
CA THR A 20 33.71 -42.89 10.12
C THR A 20 33.28 -44.21 10.75
N THR A 21 32.03 -44.57 10.67
CA THR A 21 31.48 -45.77 10.06
C THR A 21 30.10 -46.17 10.61
N LYS A 22 29.35 -46.65 9.67
CA LYS A 22 28.15 -47.49 9.71
C LYS A 22 26.85 -46.71 9.91
N GLY A 23 25.97 -46.65 8.97
CA GLY A 23 25.70 -47.60 7.87
C GLY A 23 24.27 -48.12 7.98
N ASN A 24 23.57 -47.87 6.93
CA ASN A 24 22.47 -48.67 6.39
C ASN A 24 21.21 -48.93 7.22
N ASP A 25 20.16 -48.76 6.44
CA ASP A 25 18.86 -49.42 6.51
C ASP A 25 17.77 -48.75 7.38
N MET A 26 17.01 -47.89 6.72
CA MET A 26 15.56 -48.14 6.65
C MET A 26 14.89 -47.36 5.52
N LYS A 27 15.14 -47.83 4.30
CA LYS A 27 14.17 -47.64 3.20
C LYS A 27 13.24 -48.83 3.22
N LYS A 28 12.03 -48.66 3.73
CA LYS A 28 10.86 -49.43 3.29
C LYS A 28 9.58 -48.85 3.84
N GLY A 29 8.76 -48.39 2.91
CA GLY A 29 7.31 -48.63 2.99
C GLY A 29 6.48 -47.51 3.55
N MET A 30 6.02 -46.63 2.69
CA MET A 30 4.57 -46.50 2.56
C MET A 30 4.24 -45.74 1.26
N ARG A 31 4.06 -46.55 0.20
CA ARG A 31 3.29 -46.15 -0.97
C ARG A 31 1.83 -46.48 -0.64
N ILE A 32 0.99 -45.46 -0.48
CA ILE A 32 -0.46 -45.61 -0.49
C ILE A 32 -1.01 -44.63 -1.50
N ALA A 33 -1.34 -45.20 -2.62
CA ALA A 33 -2.45 -45.01 -3.52
C ALA A 33 -3.18 -43.65 -3.50
N ALA A 34 -2.96 -42.87 -4.56
CA ALA A 34 -3.91 -41.87 -5.05
C ALA A 34 -5.09 -42.61 -5.71
N ALA A 35 -6.28 -42.56 -5.12
CA ALA A 35 -7.51 -42.96 -5.74
C ALA A 35 -8.13 -41.79 -6.47
N VAL A 36 -8.11 -41.87 -7.79
CA VAL A 36 -8.86 -41.02 -8.73
C VAL A 36 -10.36 -41.35 -8.56
N MET A 37 -11.17 -40.37 -8.17
CA MET A 37 -12.62 -40.43 -8.36
C MET A 37 -13.00 -39.40 -9.42
N ALA A 38 -13.13 -39.90 -10.64
CA ALA A 38 -13.85 -39.24 -11.72
C ALA A 38 -15.33 -39.55 -11.54
N ALA A 39 -16.13 -38.56 -11.18
CA ALA A 39 -17.59 -38.62 -11.27
C ALA A 39 -18.04 -37.88 -12.52
N ALA A 40 -18.38 -38.67 -13.52
CA ALA A 40 -19.09 -38.21 -14.71
C ALA A 40 -20.53 -37.84 -14.34
N PHE A 41 -20.94 -36.60 -14.65
CA PHE A 41 -22.33 -36.21 -14.65
C PHE A 41 -22.80 -36.08 -16.11
N SER A 42 -23.71 -36.98 -16.45
CA SER A 42 -24.28 -37.18 -17.77
C SER A 42 -25.29 -36.05 -18.07
N MET A 43 -25.22 -35.56 -19.28
CA MET A 43 -26.24 -34.72 -19.92
C MET A 43 -27.60 -35.45 -20.04
N THR A 44 -28.68 -34.77 -19.70
CA THR A 44 -29.99 -35.09 -20.21
C THR A 44 -30.57 -33.82 -20.87
N VAL A 45 -30.58 -33.87 -22.19
CA VAL A 45 -31.31 -32.97 -23.06
C VAL A 45 -32.77 -33.43 -23.06
N LEU A 46 -33.70 -32.55 -22.72
CA LEU A 46 -35.11 -32.71 -23.05
C LEU A 46 -35.56 -31.47 -23.81
N ALA A 47 -35.75 -31.67 -25.09
CA ALA A 47 -36.43 -30.76 -25.99
C ALA A 47 -37.94 -30.74 -25.67
N GLY A 48 -38.50 -29.56 -25.55
CA GLY A 48 -39.94 -29.33 -25.47
C GLY A 48 -40.32 -28.15 -26.33
N CYS A 49 -40.72 -28.42 -27.55
CA CYS A 49 -41.42 -27.46 -28.40
C CYS A 49 -42.81 -27.14 -27.86
N GLY A 50 -43.13 -25.86 -27.79
CA GLY A 50 -44.48 -25.37 -27.56
C GLY A 50 -44.65 -23.99 -28.21
N LYS A 51 -45.23 -23.99 -29.40
CA LYS A 51 -45.77 -22.81 -30.11
C LYS A 51 -47.07 -22.36 -29.41
N SER A 52 -47.26 -21.06 -29.24
CA SER A 52 -48.57 -20.39 -29.33
C SER A 52 -48.39 -18.87 -29.47
N GLU A 53 -48.58 -18.39 -30.54
CA GLU A 53 -49.48 -17.44 -31.24
C GLU A 53 -49.89 -16.19 -30.48
N THR A 54 -49.55 -15.11 -31.11
CA THR A 54 -50.07 -13.76 -31.31
C THR A 54 -51.46 -13.45 -30.78
N LYS A 55 -51.60 -12.31 -30.09
CA LYS A 55 -52.76 -11.41 -30.27
C LYS A 55 -52.35 -9.95 -30.04
N THR A 56 -52.39 -9.23 -31.14
CA THR A 56 -52.46 -7.78 -31.30
C THR A 56 -53.81 -7.27 -30.74
N ALA A 57 -53.77 -6.17 -30.01
CA ALA A 57 -54.92 -5.30 -29.83
C ALA A 57 -54.49 -3.84 -29.91
N GLU A 58 -54.79 -3.23 -31.04
CA GLU A 58 -54.92 -1.78 -31.22
C GLU A 58 -56.14 -1.28 -30.45
N THR A 59 -56.01 -0.12 -29.78
CA THR A 59 -57.15 0.79 -29.60
C THR A 59 -56.65 2.24 -29.47
N THR A 60 -56.93 2.94 -30.49
CA THR A 60 -57.16 4.37 -30.80
C THR A 60 -57.29 5.37 -29.66
N ALA A 61 -56.52 6.45 -29.82
CA ALA A 61 -56.74 7.89 -29.76
C ALA A 61 -57.88 8.52 -28.90
N ALA A 62 -57.49 9.51 -28.10
CA ALA A 62 -58.17 10.80 -28.03
C ALA A 62 -57.22 11.89 -27.55
N ALA A 63 -57.17 12.94 -28.35
CA ALA A 63 -56.41 14.18 -28.09
C ALA A 63 -57.14 15.03 -27.05
N SER A 64 -56.40 15.70 -26.19
CA SER A 64 -56.79 16.98 -25.58
C SER A 64 -55.55 17.84 -25.42
N ALA A 65 -55.57 18.92 -26.16
CA ALA A 65 -54.62 20.03 -26.02
C ALA A 65 -54.93 20.79 -24.73
N ASP A 66 -53.89 21.07 -23.93
CA ASP A 66 -53.93 22.30 -23.16
C ASP A 66 -52.49 22.89 -23.01
N ASN A 67 -52.51 24.17 -23.10
CA ASN A 67 -51.45 25.11 -23.36
C ASN A 67 -50.73 25.41 -22.04
N SER A 68 -49.43 25.13 -21.93
CA SER A 68 -48.63 25.68 -20.84
C SER A 68 -47.23 26.05 -21.37
N SER A 69 -46.93 27.33 -21.20
CA SER A 69 -45.75 28.06 -21.61
C SER A 69 -44.43 27.30 -21.33
N ALA A 70 -43.69 27.05 -22.38
CA ALA A 70 -42.30 26.63 -22.31
C ALA A 70 -41.46 27.81 -21.83
N VAL A 71 -40.91 27.70 -20.62
CA VAL A 71 -39.73 28.44 -20.22
C VAL A 71 -38.56 27.70 -20.88
N GLU A 72 -38.00 28.30 -21.91
CA GLU A 72 -36.70 27.91 -22.46
C GLU A 72 -35.65 28.11 -21.42
N THR A 73 -35.34 27.08 -20.67
CA THR A 73 -34.06 26.98 -19.97
C THR A 73 -33.03 26.64 -21.05
N THR A 74 -32.25 27.63 -21.46
CA THR A 74 -31.05 27.44 -22.24
C THR A 74 -30.09 26.60 -21.41
N ALA A 75 -30.19 25.28 -21.52
CA ALA A 75 -29.12 24.37 -21.17
C ALA A 75 -27.97 24.68 -22.14
N ALA A 76 -26.89 25.26 -21.63
CA ALA A 76 -25.65 25.35 -22.36
C ALA A 76 -25.26 23.89 -22.75
N SER A 77 -25.38 23.58 -24.05
CA SER A 77 -24.81 22.38 -24.63
C SER A 77 -23.30 22.54 -24.62
N GLY A 78 -22.65 22.20 -23.48
CA GLY A 78 -21.24 21.93 -23.45
C GLY A 78 -21.02 20.73 -24.36
N GLU A 79 -20.20 20.92 -25.40
CA GLU A 79 -19.64 19.80 -26.16
C GLU A 79 -19.10 18.79 -25.13
N LYS A 80 -19.56 17.54 -25.20
CA LYS A 80 -18.93 16.43 -24.49
C LYS A 80 -17.51 16.35 -25.03
N LYS A 81 -16.54 16.92 -24.35
CA LYS A 81 -15.14 16.62 -24.57
C LYS A 81 -14.99 15.11 -24.44
N ASP A 82 -14.41 14.47 -25.46
CA ASP A 82 -13.97 13.09 -25.31
C ASP A 82 -12.83 13.09 -24.26
N LEU A 83 -13.15 12.66 -23.04
CA LEU A 83 -12.20 12.58 -21.94
C LEU A 83 -11.31 11.35 -22.13
N ARG A 84 -10.03 11.49 -21.86
CA ARG A 84 -9.06 10.39 -21.83
C ARG A 84 -9.30 9.57 -20.57
N GLU A 85 -9.64 8.29 -20.71
CA GLU A 85 -9.71 7.36 -19.59
C GLU A 85 -8.32 7.15 -18.96
N VAL A 86 -8.24 7.27 -17.64
CA VAL A 86 -7.04 7.03 -16.82
C VAL A 86 -7.40 6.11 -15.67
N ASN A 87 -6.86 4.90 -15.69
CA ASN A 87 -7.05 3.93 -14.64
C ASN A 87 -6.02 4.14 -13.53
N VAL A 88 -6.48 4.41 -12.32
CA VAL A 88 -5.67 4.58 -11.12
C VAL A 88 -5.90 3.38 -10.21
N VAL A 89 -4.87 2.61 -9.92
CA VAL A 89 -4.93 1.48 -8.99
C VAL A 89 -4.40 1.93 -7.64
N LEU A 90 -5.24 1.85 -6.62
CA LEU A 90 -4.87 2.18 -5.25
C LEU A 90 -3.98 1.07 -4.67
N ASP A 91 -3.23 1.40 -3.62
CA ASP A 91 -2.43 0.47 -2.80
C ASP A 91 -3.34 -0.44 -1.96
N TRP A 92 -4.48 0.08 -1.51
CA TRP A 92 -5.46 -0.56 -0.66
C TRP A 92 -6.89 -0.23 -1.06
N TYR A 93 -7.86 -0.67 -0.27
CA TYR A 93 -9.26 -0.22 -0.39
C TYR A 93 -9.37 1.26 -0.03
N PRO A 94 -10.36 1.98 -0.60
CA PRO A 94 -10.56 3.39 -0.30
C PRO A 94 -10.60 3.66 1.20
N ASN A 95 -9.81 4.61 1.68
CA ASN A 95 -9.75 5.10 3.05
C ASN A 95 -9.32 6.58 3.05
N ALA A 96 -9.10 7.18 4.22
CA ALA A 96 -8.82 8.62 4.37
C ALA A 96 -7.68 9.14 3.48
N ILE A 97 -6.64 8.34 3.23
CA ILE A 97 -5.51 8.71 2.36
C ILE A 97 -5.95 9.07 0.94
N HIS A 98 -7.00 8.42 0.44
CA HIS A 98 -7.51 8.58 -0.93
C HIS A 98 -8.52 9.73 -1.09
N THR A 99 -8.89 10.41 0.00
CA THR A 99 -9.94 11.45 0.02
C THR A 99 -9.75 12.50 -1.07
N PHE A 100 -8.53 12.93 -1.31
CA PHE A 100 -8.21 13.95 -2.31
C PHE A 100 -8.52 13.50 -3.75
N ILE A 101 -8.35 12.20 -4.08
CA ILE A 101 -8.67 11.63 -5.40
C ILE A 101 -10.19 11.68 -5.63
N TYR A 102 -10.97 11.19 -4.67
CA TYR A 102 -12.42 11.20 -4.76
C TYR A 102 -12.99 12.62 -4.79
N THR A 103 -12.37 13.54 -4.04
CA THR A 103 -12.68 14.97 -4.08
C THR A 103 -12.43 15.56 -5.46
N ALA A 104 -11.29 15.25 -6.07
CA ALA A 104 -10.96 15.73 -7.42
C ALA A 104 -11.90 15.16 -8.50
N ILE A 105 -12.36 13.91 -8.36
CA ILE A 105 -13.35 13.30 -9.25
C ILE A 105 -14.71 14.02 -9.09
N GLU A 106 -15.23 14.13 -7.87
CA GLU A 106 -16.56 14.69 -7.59
C GLU A 106 -16.64 16.16 -7.99
N ARG A 107 -15.57 16.93 -7.80
CA ARG A 107 -15.49 18.33 -8.18
C ARG A 107 -15.14 18.57 -9.64
N GLY A 108 -14.87 17.50 -10.41
CA GLY A 108 -14.62 17.55 -11.84
C GLY A 108 -13.23 18.06 -12.23
N TYR A 109 -12.26 18.12 -11.31
CA TYR A 109 -10.92 18.64 -11.59
C TYR A 109 -10.17 17.79 -12.63
N TYR A 110 -10.32 16.48 -12.61
CA TYR A 110 -9.77 15.61 -13.66
C TYR A 110 -10.43 15.88 -15.02
N ALA A 111 -11.76 16.11 -15.05
CA ALA A 111 -12.45 16.43 -16.29
C ALA A 111 -12.04 17.79 -16.87
N GLU A 112 -11.68 18.78 -16.04
CA GLU A 112 -11.08 20.05 -16.49
C GLU A 112 -9.75 19.84 -17.23
N GLU A 113 -8.95 18.86 -16.78
CA GLU A 113 -7.70 18.44 -17.45
C GLU A 113 -7.94 17.50 -18.64
N GLY A 114 -9.19 17.20 -18.98
CA GLY A 114 -9.56 16.31 -20.08
C GLY A 114 -9.46 14.82 -19.74
N LEU A 115 -9.45 14.45 -18.45
CA LEU A 115 -9.28 13.09 -17.96
C LEU A 115 -10.58 12.53 -17.37
N ASP A 116 -10.83 11.25 -17.62
CA ASP A 116 -11.88 10.43 -16.99
C ASP A 116 -11.20 9.39 -16.08
N VAL A 117 -10.99 9.76 -14.82
CA VAL A 117 -10.27 8.92 -13.86
C VAL A 117 -11.15 7.80 -13.34
N LYS A 118 -10.67 6.57 -13.46
CA LYS A 118 -11.29 5.34 -12.97
C LYS A 118 -10.46 4.77 -11.83
N VAL A 119 -10.96 4.87 -10.62
CA VAL A 119 -10.32 4.29 -9.44
C VAL A 119 -10.58 2.79 -9.39
N ARG A 120 -9.53 2.03 -9.17
CA ARG A 120 -9.53 0.58 -9.00
C ARG A 120 -8.79 0.25 -7.71
N PHE A 121 -9.37 -0.61 -6.88
CA PHE A 121 -8.67 -1.13 -5.71
C PHE A 121 -8.06 -2.50 -6.02
N PRO A 122 -6.97 -2.87 -5.33
CA PRO A 122 -6.23 -4.07 -5.61
C PRO A 122 -7.03 -5.33 -5.24
N ALA A 123 -6.85 -6.40 -6.02
CA ALA A 123 -7.29 -7.74 -5.66
C ALA A 123 -6.17 -8.49 -4.89
N ASN A 124 -4.90 -8.06 -5.07
CA ASN A 124 -3.72 -8.57 -4.37
C ASN A 124 -2.80 -7.42 -3.97
N ALA A 125 -2.02 -7.60 -2.93
CA ALA A 125 -1.16 -6.55 -2.36
C ALA A 125 -0.24 -5.84 -3.38
N ASN A 126 0.24 -6.54 -4.41
CA ASN A 126 1.16 -5.97 -5.41
C ASN A 126 0.48 -5.49 -6.70
N ASP A 127 -0.85 -5.45 -6.76
CA ASP A 127 -1.56 -5.19 -8.01
C ASP A 127 -1.25 -3.80 -8.59
N ALA A 128 -1.16 -2.75 -7.76
CA ALA A 128 -0.88 -1.40 -8.23
C ALA A 128 0.45 -1.35 -9.01
N LEU A 129 1.51 -1.86 -8.41
CA LEU A 129 2.83 -1.92 -9.03
C LEU A 129 2.84 -2.81 -10.29
N ALA A 130 2.28 -4.01 -10.19
CA ALA A 130 2.28 -5.00 -11.26
C ALA A 130 1.45 -4.56 -12.48
N LEU A 131 0.27 -3.95 -12.27
CA LEU A 131 -0.60 -3.50 -13.34
C LEU A 131 -0.01 -2.29 -14.08
N VAL A 132 0.59 -1.35 -13.36
CA VAL A 132 1.29 -0.22 -13.96
C VAL A 132 2.51 -0.68 -14.74
N ALA A 133 3.34 -1.55 -14.17
CA ALA A 133 4.50 -2.11 -14.86
C ALA A 133 4.14 -2.85 -16.16
N ALA A 134 2.98 -3.49 -16.18
CA ALA A 134 2.45 -4.20 -17.34
C ALA A 134 1.69 -3.31 -18.34
N GLY A 135 1.56 -2.00 -18.11
CA GLY A 135 0.79 -1.07 -18.94
C GLY A 135 -0.71 -1.36 -18.94
N LYS A 136 -1.24 -1.97 -17.87
CA LYS A 136 -2.67 -2.28 -17.67
C LYS A 136 -3.40 -1.27 -16.78
N ALA A 137 -2.68 -0.35 -16.22
CA ALA A 137 -3.13 0.86 -15.56
C ALA A 137 -2.13 1.97 -15.87
N GLU A 138 -2.62 3.18 -15.96
CA GLU A 138 -1.81 4.37 -16.24
C GLU A 138 -1.03 4.79 -15.01
N ILE A 139 -1.68 4.76 -13.84
CA ILE A 139 -1.14 5.27 -12.57
C ILE A 139 -1.43 4.25 -11.46
N GLY A 140 -0.51 4.13 -10.52
CA GLY A 140 -0.68 3.38 -9.28
C GLY A 140 -0.34 4.23 -8.06
N MET A 141 -0.88 3.86 -6.91
CA MET A 141 -0.40 4.29 -5.59
C MET A 141 0.35 3.14 -4.96
N TYR A 142 1.55 3.40 -4.46
CA TYR A 142 2.34 2.37 -3.80
C TYR A 142 3.44 2.96 -2.91
N TYR A 143 4.23 2.11 -2.27
CA TYR A 143 5.22 2.47 -1.25
C TYR A 143 6.59 2.72 -1.87
N GLN A 144 7.32 3.74 -1.37
CA GLN A 144 8.62 4.14 -1.91
C GLN A 144 9.64 2.99 -1.94
N GLN A 145 9.79 2.25 -0.84
CA GLN A 145 10.78 1.19 -0.75
C GLN A 145 10.47 0.03 -1.69
N ASP A 146 9.20 -0.28 -1.90
CA ASP A 146 8.79 -1.33 -2.84
C ASP A 146 9.06 -0.93 -4.29
N VAL A 147 8.92 0.36 -4.65
CA VAL A 147 9.33 0.88 -5.96
C VAL A 147 10.84 0.70 -6.16
N ILE A 148 11.65 1.10 -5.17
CA ILE A 148 13.10 0.91 -5.22
C ILE A 148 13.45 -0.58 -5.39
N GLN A 149 12.84 -1.46 -4.59
CA GLN A 149 13.10 -2.90 -4.64
C GLN A 149 12.69 -3.52 -5.98
N ALA A 150 11.53 -3.14 -6.54
CA ALA A 150 11.07 -3.63 -7.83
C ALA A 150 12.00 -3.23 -8.99
N VAL A 151 12.49 -1.99 -8.95
CA VAL A 151 13.44 -1.50 -9.97
C VAL A 151 14.81 -2.17 -9.80
N ALA A 152 15.37 -2.20 -8.58
CA ALA A 152 16.70 -2.72 -8.32
C ALA A 152 16.80 -4.24 -8.52
N ASN A 153 15.88 -5.01 -7.93
CA ASN A 153 15.97 -6.47 -7.91
C ASN A 153 15.31 -7.15 -9.11
N GLN A 154 14.30 -6.51 -9.73
CA GLN A 154 13.51 -7.09 -10.81
C GLN A 154 13.68 -6.38 -12.15
N GLY A 155 14.31 -5.20 -12.16
CA GLY A 155 14.47 -4.37 -13.38
C GLY A 155 13.15 -3.83 -13.90
N THR A 156 12.15 -3.66 -13.02
CA THR A 156 10.81 -3.17 -13.34
C THR A 156 10.89 -1.75 -13.90
N LYS A 157 10.16 -1.47 -14.99
CA LYS A 157 10.21 -0.20 -15.70
C LYS A 157 9.12 0.76 -15.24
N ILE A 158 9.24 1.23 -14.02
CA ILE A 158 8.34 2.18 -13.35
C ILE A 158 9.14 3.27 -12.67
N LYS A 159 8.51 4.41 -12.42
CA LYS A 159 9.07 5.49 -11.59
C LYS A 159 7.96 6.13 -10.77
N SER A 160 8.33 6.66 -9.62
CA SER A 160 7.50 7.61 -8.89
C SER A 160 7.39 8.91 -9.67
N ILE A 161 6.19 9.48 -9.68
CA ILE A 161 5.87 10.76 -10.33
C ILE A 161 5.39 11.83 -9.33
N GLY A 162 5.26 11.48 -8.04
CA GLY A 162 4.87 12.41 -6.97
C GLY A 162 4.67 11.71 -5.64
N ALA A 163 5.11 12.34 -4.54
CA ALA A 163 4.96 11.82 -3.19
C ALA A 163 3.64 12.26 -2.57
N ILE A 164 2.82 11.31 -2.11
CA ILE A 164 1.50 11.54 -1.54
C ILE A 164 1.62 11.81 -0.04
N VAL A 165 2.37 10.98 0.68
CA VAL A 165 2.64 11.13 2.11
C VAL A 165 4.13 11.33 2.33
N GLN A 166 4.50 12.48 2.89
CA GLN A 166 5.89 12.97 2.98
C GLN A 166 6.70 12.31 4.10
N SER A 167 6.06 11.48 4.93
CA SER A 167 6.67 10.87 6.09
C SER A 167 6.14 9.46 6.31
N PRO A 168 6.91 8.58 6.98
CA PRO A 168 6.44 7.25 7.34
C PRO A 168 5.17 7.28 8.18
N LEU A 169 4.27 6.34 7.94
CA LEU A 169 3.10 6.04 8.75
C LEU A 169 3.28 4.73 9.53
N SER A 170 4.18 3.86 9.05
CA SER A 170 4.44 2.56 9.66
C SER A 170 5.06 2.68 11.05
N ILE A 171 4.49 1.95 12.01
CA ILE A 171 4.84 2.00 13.42
C ILE A 171 5.15 0.62 13.98
N VAL A 172 5.88 0.61 15.09
CA VAL A 172 5.84 -0.51 16.04
C VAL A 172 4.73 -0.21 17.04
N LEU A 173 3.74 -1.10 17.12
CA LEU A 173 2.51 -0.93 17.88
C LEU A 173 2.39 -2.00 18.95
N SER A 174 1.95 -1.66 20.15
CA SER A 174 1.71 -2.59 21.24
C SER A 174 0.54 -2.17 22.12
N LEU A 175 -0.05 -3.10 22.85
CA LEU A 175 -0.95 -2.72 23.94
C LEU A 175 -0.18 -1.98 25.02
N LYS A 176 -0.83 -1.01 25.67
CA LYS A 176 -0.20 -0.10 26.65
C LYS A 176 0.41 -0.80 27.85
N ASP A 177 -0.21 -1.90 28.30
CA ASP A 177 0.25 -2.71 29.43
C ASP A 177 1.57 -3.45 29.15
N LYS A 178 1.97 -3.61 27.88
CA LYS A 178 3.25 -4.19 27.46
C LYS A 178 4.42 -3.25 27.73
N ASN A 179 4.16 -1.94 27.88
CA ASN A 179 5.17 -0.90 28.12
C ASN A 179 6.29 -0.89 27.07
N ILE A 180 5.95 -1.10 25.80
CA ILE A 180 6.88 -1.03 24.65
C ILE A 180 6.73 0.36 24.04
N THR A 181 7.77 1.18 24.12
CA THR A 181 7.79 2.59 23.69
C THR A 181 9.04 2.95 22.90
N SER A 182 9.97 2.01 22.77
CA SER A 182 11.25 2.18 22.06
C SER A 182 11.78 0.82 21.59
N PRO A 183 12.72 0.79 20.64
CA PRO A 183 13.32 -0.47 20.19
C PRO A 183 14.00 -1.26 21.33
N SER A 184 14.55 -0.58 22.34
CA SER A 184 15.17 -1.25 23.51
C SER A 184 14.20 -2.14 24.28
N ASP A 185 12.89 -1.80 24.25
CA ASP A 185 11.85 -2.55 24.95
C ASP A 185 11.47 -3.85 24.19
N LEU A 186 11.96 -4.03 22.95
CA LEU A 186 11.71 -5.22 22.13
C LEU A 186 12.58 -6.41 22.51
N VAL A 187 13.65 -6.20 23.29
CA VAL A 187 14.54 -7.29 23.73
C VAL A 187 13.75 -8.34 24.50
N GLY A 188 13.81 -9.58 24.02
CA GLY A 188 13.08 -10.73 24.57
C GLY A 188 11.58 -10.75 24.28
N LYS A 189 11.08 -9.85 23.43
CA LYS A 189 9.67 -9.78 23.04
C LYS A 189 9.39 -10.56 21.76
N THR A 190 8.13 -10.93 21.61
CA THR A 190 7.60 -11.49 20.37
C THR A 190 6.94 -10.37 19.57
N VAL A 191 7.42 -10.14 18.34
CA VAL A 191 6.91 -9.10 17.44
C VAL A 191 6.30 -9.76 16.20
N GLY A 192 5.03 -9.48 15.95
CA GLY A 192 4.31 -9.91 14.75
C GLY A 192 4.61 -8.98 13.56
N TYR A 193 4.76 -9.55 12.37
CA TYR A 193 4.97 -8.80 11.13
C TYR A 193 4.28 -9.49 9.95
N GLY A 194 4.17 -8.81 8.81
CA GLY A 194 3.51 -9.31 7.60
C GLY A 194 4.37 -10.21 6.70
N GLY A 195 5.45 -10.82 7.23
CA GLY A 195 6.28 -11.76 6.47
C GLY A 195 7.18 -11.10 5.41
N THR A 196 7.43 -9.78 5.50
CA THR A 196 8.23 -9.04 4.52
C THR A 196 9.68 -8.87 4.96
N ALA A 197 10.63 -8.97 4.02
CA ALA A 197 12.04 -8.69 4.27
C ALA A 197 12.28 -7.23 4.71
N LEU A 198 11.42 -6.31 4.27
CA LEU A 198 11.47 -4.90 4.70
C LEU A 198 11.24 -4.78 6.21
N SER A 199 10.19 -5.38 6.75
CA SER A 199 9.90 -5.36 8.19
C SER A 199 11.04 -5.97 9.02
N GLU A 200 11.62 -7.09 8.55
CA GLU A 200 12.79 -7.71 9.21
C GLU A 200 14.00 -6.77 9.22
N SER A 201 14.27 -6.09 8.11
CA SER A 201 15.39 -5.12 8.01
C SER A 201 15.16 -3.89 8.87
N ILE A 202 13.92 -3.39 8.95
CA ILE A 202 13.56 -2.28 9.84
C ILE A 202 13.83 -2.67 11.31
N VAL A 203 13.36 -3.83 11.75
CA VAL A 203 13.61 -4.30 13.14
C VAL A 203 15.11 -4.45 13.38
N LYS A 204 15.84 -5.05 12.45
CA LYS A 204 17.30 -5.20 12.57
C LYS A 204 17.99 -3.85 12.72
N THR A 205 17.70 -2.88 11.85
CA THR A 205 18.28 -1.54 11.89
C THR A 205 17.98 -0.84 13.23
N MET A 206 16.74 -0.89 13.70
CA MET A 206 16.36 -0.30 14.99
C MET A 206 17.11 -0.93 16.17
N MET A 207 17.27 -2.26 16.19
CA MET A 207 17.97 -2.95 17.26
C MET A 207 19.47 -2.62 17.25
N GLU A 208 20.11 -2.61 16.08
CA GLU A 208 21.50 -2.20 15.90
C GLU A 208 21.71 -0.74 16.35
N TYR A 209 20.77 0.17 16.03
CA TYR A 209 20.83 1.58 16.44
C TYR A 209 20.85 1.75 17.96
N VAL A 210 20.10 0.95 18.69
CA VAL A 210 20.10 0.98 20.16
C VAL A 210 21.18 0.10 20.79
N GLY A 211 22.06 -0.52 19.99
CA GLY A 211 23.16 -1.36 20.44
C GLY A 211 22.76 -2.75 20.95
N ALA A 212 21.59 -3.23 20.52
CA ALA A 212 21.09 -4.59 20.79
C ALA A 212 21.22 -5.49 19.56
N ASP A 213 21.10 -6.79 19.75
CA ASP A 213 21.10 -7.76 18.64
C ASP A 213 19.66 -8.01 18.16
N ALA A 214 19.46 -8.00 16.85
CA ALA A 214 18.15 -8.30 16.27
C ALA A 214 17.66 -9.73 16.62
N SER A 215 18.58 -10.66 16.89
CA SER A 215 18.25 -12.01 17.36
C SER A 215 17.65 -12.07 18.77
N ASP A 216 17.71 -10.95 19.52
CA ASP A 216 17.05 -10.82 20.82
C ASP A 216 15.53 -10.55 20.66
N VAL A 217 15.05 -10.31 19.44
CA VAL A 217 13.63 -10.14 19.12
C VAL A 217 13.12 -11.41 18.44
N ASN A 218 12.02 -11.97 18.95
CA ASN A 218 11.36 -13.10 18.32
C ASN A 218 10.35 -12.63 17.28
N LEU A 219 10.75 -12.55 16.00
CA LEU A 219 9.86 -12.18 14.90
C LEU A 219 8.98 -13.36 14.48
N ILE A 220 7.68 -13.13 14.37
CA ILE A 220 6.69 -14.12 13.91
C ILE A 220 5.90 -13.56 12.74
N ASP A 221 5.93 -14.24 11.60
CA ASP A 221 5.05 -13.97 10.48
C ASP A 221 3.60 -14.27 10.87
N VAL A 222 2.77 -13.22 10.93
CA VAL A 222 1.34 -13.28 11.24
C VAL A 222 0.48 -12.86 10.02
N GLY A 223 1.13 -12.62 8.88
CA GLY A 223 0.45 -12.16 7.67
C GLY A 223 -0.32 -10.86 7.92
N PHE A 224 -1.59 -10.86 7.52
CA PHE A 224 -2.49 -9.70 7.71
C PHE A 224 -3.12 -9.61 9.10
N ASP A 225 -2.88 -10.58 9.99
CA ASP A 225 -3.51 -10.64 11.31
C ASP A 225 -2.75 -9.83 12.39
N LEU A 226 -2.15 -8.69 12.02
CA LEU A 226 -1.32 -7.87 12.91
C LEU A 226 -2.10 -7.46 14.19
N MET A 227 -3.22 -6.75 14.04
CA MET A 227 -4.01 -6.28 15.18
C MET A 227 -4.59 -7.42 16.01
N SER A 228 -5.17 -8.44 15.36
CA SER A 228 -5.78 -9.56 16.06
C SER A 228 -4.75 -10.41 16.81
N SER A 229 -3.54 -10.58 16.26
CA SER A 229 -2.45 -11.29 16.95
C SER A 229 -1.98 -10.55 18.19
N MET A 230 -1.95 -9.24 18.16
CA MET A 230 -1.57 -8.39 19.29
C MET A 230 -2.68 -8.34 20.37
N THR A 231 -3.92 -8.08 19.97
CA THR A 231 -5.04 -7.94 20.91
C THR A 231 -5.41 -9.25 21.61
N THR A 232 -5.15 -10.39 20.97
CA THR A 232 -5.32 -11.73 21.58
C THR A 232 -4.12 -12.19 22.41
N GLY A 233 -3.01 -11.42 22.39
CA GLY A 233 -1.79 -11.72 23.17
C GLY A 233 -0.91 -12.79 22.55
N ASN A 234 -1.07 -13.13 21.27
CA ASN A 234 -0.20 -14.04 20.55
C ASN A 234 1.18 -13.44 20.32
N VAL A 235 1.25 -12.11 20.18
CA VAL A 235 2.49 -11.33 20.09
C VAL A 235 2.45 -10.17 21.10
N ASP A 236 3.62 -9.64 21.47
CA ASP A 236 3.74 -8.52 22.40
C ASP A 236 3.60 -7.16 21.71
N ALA A 237 4.04 -7.10 20.45
CA ALA A 237 3.97 -5.93 19.58
C ALA A 237 3.83 -6.38 18.14
N THR A 238 3.52 -5.44 17.25
CA THR A 238 3.52 -5.64 15.80
C THR A 238 4.30 -4.55 15.09
N ILE A 239 4.82 -4.84 13.89
CA ILE A 239 5.36 -3.87 12.94
C ILE A 239 4.63 -4.00 11.60
N GLY A 240 4.29 -2.85 10.98
CA GLY A 240 3.57 -2.77 9.71
C GLY A 240 2.13 -2.24 9.85
N CYS A 241 1.69 -1.92 11.07
CA CYS A 241 0.50 -1.11 11.30
C CYS A 241 0.79 0.37 11.01
N LEU A 242 -0.21 1.12 10.59
CA LEU A 242 -0.10 2.54 10.29
C LEU A 242 -0.69 3.40 11.42
N VAL A 243 -0.01 4.47 11.76
CA VAL A 243 -0.41 5.36 12.87
C VAL A 243 -1.75 6.04 12.64
N ASN A 244 -2.09 6.32 11.39
CA ASN A 244 -3.32 7.02 11.00
C ASN A 244 -4.56 6.12 11.01
N HIS A 245 -4.42 4.80 10.91
CA HIS A 245 -5.55 3.87 10.76
C HIS A 245 -5.67 2.88 11.92
N GLU A 246 -4.65 2.03 12.17
CA GLU A 246 -4.76 1.00 13.21
C GLU A 246 -4.79 1.54 14.63
N VAL A 247 -4.13 2.68 14.90
CA VAL A 247 -4.19 3.32 16.22
C VAL A 247 -5.61 3.81 16.52
N PRO A 248 -6.25 4.67 15.70
CA PRO A 248 -7.61 5.10 15.97
C PRO A 248 -8.64 3.96 15.95
N GLN A 249 -8.41 2.91 15.13
CA GLN A 249 -9.29 1.75 15.12
C GLN A 249 -9.25 0.98 16.46
N LEU A 250 -8.05 0.70 16.98
CA LEU A 250 -7.90 0.02 18.27
C LEU A 250 -8.44 0.86 19.43
N GLU A 251 -8.27 2.19 19.40
CA GLU A 251 -8.86 3.09 20.39
C GLU A 251 -10.39 3.07 20.35
N GLU A 252 -11.00 3.04 19.15
CA GLU A 252 -12.45 2.91 18.99
C GLU A 252 -12.97 1.56 19.52
N GLU A 253 -12.19 0.49 19.39
CA GLU A 253 -12.45 -0.83 19.95
C GLU A 253 -12.20 -0.90 21.47
N GLY A 254 -11.68 0.17 22.08
CA GLY A 254 -11.47 0.30 23.53
C GLY A 254 -10.12 -0.22 24.01
N PHE A 255 -9.13 -0.37 23.13
CA PHE A 255 -7.77 -0.72 23.50
C PHE A 255 -6.92 0.53 23.74
N ASP A 256 -6.18 0.56 24.84
CA ASP A 256 -5.10 1.52 25.07
C ASP A 256 -3.82 0.99 24.42
N VAL A 257 -3.17 1.78 23.56
CA VAL A 257 -1.96 1.40 22.82
C VAL A 257 -0.78 2.30 23.12
N ASN A 258 0.42 1.78 22.88
CA ASN A 258 1.67 2.51 22.69
C ASN A 258 2.20 2.25 21.29
N TYR A 259 2.83 3.25 20.71
CA TYR A 259 3.54 3.09 19.45
C TYR A 259 4.77 3.98 19.36
N PHE A 260 5.66 3.67 18.46
CA PHE A 260 6.77 4.53 18.07
C PHE A 260 7.10 4.33 16.59
N MET A 261 7.63 5.40 15.98
CA MET A 261 8.03 5.41 14.57
C MET A 261 9.44 4.81 14.43
N ALA A 262 9.66 4.06 13.33
CA ALA A 262 10.96 3.45 13.07
C ALA A 262 12.02 4.47 12.60
N ASN A 263 11.62 5.51 11.87
CA ASN A 263 12.51 6.50 11.26
C ASN A 263 13.36 7.33 12.25
N GLY A 264 13.12 7.27 13.54
CA GLY A 264 13.99 7.86 14.57
C GLY A 264 15.17 6.96 15.01
N TYR A 265 15.28 5.75 14.45
CA TYR A 265 16.18 4.70 14.92
C TYR A 265 17.00 4.07 13.79
N GLY A 266 17.67 4.91 13.00
CA GLY A 266 18.60 4.48 11.95
C GLY A 266 17.94 4.22 10.59
N ILE A 267 16.63 4.24 10.50
CA ILE A 267 15.89 4.22 9.23
C ILE A 267 15.77 5.66 8.73
N PRO A 268 16.10 5.98 7.46
CA PRO A 268 15.91 7.30 6.90
C PRO A 268 14.43 7.67 6.87
N ASN A 269 14.10 8.96 6.75
CA ASN A 269 12.75 9.36 6.38
C ASN A 269 12.44 8.85 4.97
N TYR A 270 11.18 8.46 4.74
CA TYR A 270 10.72 7.99 3.44
C TYR A 270 9.29 8.46 3.17
N TYR A 271 8.93 8.47 1.90
CA TYR A 271 7.55 8.68 1.49
C TYR A 271 6.75 7.41 1.73
N GLU A 272 5.75 7.46 2.62
CA GLU A 272 4.90 6.29 2.84
C GLU A 272 4.24 5.86 1.54
N GLU A 273 3.66 6.83 0.81
CA GLU A 273 3.02 6.56 -0.45
C GLU A 273 3.43 7.52 -1.55
N VAL A 274 3.51 6.98 -2.76
CA VAL A 274 3.85 7.71 -3.98
C VAL A 274 2.89 7.32 -5.12
N PHE A 275 2.64 8.23 -6.04
CA PHE A 275 2.12 7.87 -7.35
C PHE A 275 3.23 7.32 -8.23
N LEU A 276 2.92 6.28 -9.00
CA LEU A 276 3.85 5.68 -9.95
C LEU A 276 3.22 5.53 -11.33
N ALA A 277 4.08 5.63 -12.35
CA ALA A 277 3.75 5.36 -13.74
C ALA A 277 4.86 4.53 -14.39
N ASN A 278 4.57 3.83 -15.50
CA ASN A 278 5.61 3.13 -16.22
C ASN A 278 6.39 4.08 -17.15
N ASN A 279 7.62 3.67 -17.50
CA ASN A 279 8.51 4.50 -18.29
C ASN A 279 7.95 4.84 -19.70
N GLU A 280 7.17 3.93 -20.31
CA GLU A 280 6.55 4.18 -21.62
C GLU A 280 5.54 5.32 -21.53
N MET A 281 4.67 5.31 -20.50
CA MET A 281 3.69 6.37 -20.26
C MET A 281 4.35 7.72 -19.95
N ILE A 282 5.44 7.71 -19.17
CA ILE A 282 6.22 8.91 -18.84
C ILE A 282 6.81 9.55 -20.10
N GLU A 283 7.25 8.73 -21.06
CA GLU A 283 7.85 9.21 -22.31
C GLU A 283 6.80 9.60 -23.36
N SER A 284 5.71 8.82 -23.50
CA SER A 284 4.72 9.00 -24.57
C SER A 284 3.63 10.01 -24.26
N ASP A 285 3.15 10.04 -23.02
CA ASP A 285 1.98 10.82 -22.61
C ASP A 285 2.21 11.64 -21.31
N PRO A 286 3.33 12.38 -21.16
CA PRO A 286 3.65 13.10 -19.94
C PRO A 286 2.58 14.13 -19.54
N GLU A 287 1.89 14.73 -20.50
CA GLU A 287 0.84 15.72 -20.25
C GLU A 287 -0.40 15.12 -19.55
N VAL A 288 -0.70 13.85 -19.81
CA VAL A 288 -1.75 13.12 -19.09
C VAL A 288 -1.38 12.97 -17.62
N LEU A 289 -0.13 12.60 -17.32
CA LEU A 289 0.38 12.46 -15.95
C LEU A 289 0.42 13.81 -15.23
N LYS A 290 0.90 14.87 -15.89
CA LYS A 290 0.88 16.24 -15.34
C LYS A 290 -0.53 16.72 -15.04
N GLY A 291 -1.48 16.52 -15.96
CA GLY A 291 -2.89 16.87 -15.76
C GLY A 291 -3.49 16.13 -14.56
N PHE A 292 -3.16 14.84 -14.41
CA PHE A 292 -3.57 14.05 -13.27
C PHE A 292 -3.01 14.63 -11.94
N LEU A 293 -1.72 14.94 -11.88
CA LEU A 293 -1.09 15.51 -10.68
C LEU A 293 -1.68 16.88 -10.32
N ARG A 294 -1.88 17.78 -11.32
CA ARG A 294 -2.51 19.09 -11.09
C ARG A 294 -3.93 18.97 -10.53
N ALA A 295 -4.74 18.06 -11.07
CA ALA A 295 -6.09 17.83 -10.58
C ALA A 295 -6.10 17.20 -9.18
N SER A 296 -5.18 16.27 -8.91
CA SER A 296 -4.97 15.66 -7.59
C SER A 296 -4.58 16.73 -6.55
N ALA A 297 -3.68 17.64 -6.91
CA ALA A 297 -3.28 18.76 -6.05
C ALA A 297 -4.46 19.68 -5.72
N LYS A 298 -5.34 20.00 -6.70
CA LYS A 298 -6.59 20.75 -6.43
C LYS A 298 -7.51 20.02 -5.45
N GLY A 299 -7.66 18.69 -5.62
CA GLY A 299 -8.43 17.85 -4.71
C GLY A 299 -7.88 17.87 -3.29
N PHE A 300 -6.56 17.84 -3.15
CA PHE A 300 -5.89 17.95 -1.86
C PHE A 300 -6.04 19.35 -1.24
N GLU A 301 -5.94 20.42 -2.01
CA GLU A 301 -6.21 21.78 -1.54
C GLU A 301 -7.62 21.94 -0.96
N ASP A 302 -8.61 21.29 -1.56
CA ASP A 302 -9.98 21.28 -1.02
C ASP A 302 -10.09 20.40 0.22
N PHE A 303 -9.41 19.26 0.24
CA PHE A 303 -9.35 18.36 1.40
C PHE A 303 -8.74 19.07 2.63
N LYS A 304 -7.68 19.86 2.46
CA LYS A 304 -7.12 20.68 3.54
C LYS A 304 -8.11 21.73 4.08
N LYS A 305 -8.92 22.33 3.19
CA LYS A 305 -9.84 23.42 3.56
C LYS A 305 -11.12 22.92 4.22
N ASP A 306 -11.60 21.76 3.82
CA ASP A 306 -12.86 21.15 4.26
C ASP A 306 -12.69 19.63 4.39
N PRO A 307 -11.95 19.15 5.42
CA PRO A 307 -11.71 17.73 5.61
C PRO A 307 -13.00 16.93 5.75
N ASP A 308 -13.96 17.42 6.54
CA ASP A 308 -15.23 16.73 6.81
C ASP A 308 -16.08 16.60 5.53
N GLY A 309 -16.18 17.67 4.74
CA GLY A 309 -16.92 17.67 3.49
C GLY A 309 -16.29 16.74 2.44
N CYS A 310 -14.96 16.72 2.36
CA CYS A 310 -14.23 15.83 1.47
C CYS A 310 -14.27 14.37 1.95
N LEU A 311 -14.18 14.13 3.24
CA LEU A 311 -14.35 12.79 3.82
C LEU A 311 -15.76 12.25 3.54
N ALA A 312 -16.81 13.09 3.60
CA ALA A 312 -18.15 12.67 3.23
C ALA A 312 -18.26 12.20 1.76
N ILE A 313 -17.47 12.81 0.84
CA ILE A 313 -17.37 12.33 -0.55
C ILE A 313 -16.76 10.92 -0.57
N LEU A 314 -15.67 10.69 0.13
CA LEU A 314 -15.05 9.37 0.23
C LEU A 314 -16.02 8.33 0.79
N MET A 315 -16.67 8.63 1.92
CA MET A 315 -17.63 7.73 2.57
C MET A 315 -18.78 7.31 1.65
N ASN A 316 -19.23 8.19 0.76
CA ASN A 316 -20.24 7.87 -0.25
C ASN A 316 -19.71 6.98 -1.40
N ASN A 317 -18.39 6.84 -1.54
CA ASN A 317 -17.72 6.07 -2.57
C ASN A 317 -16.99 4.83 -2.02
N GLN A 318 -17.13 4.52 -0.72
CA GLN A 318 -16.50 3.36 -0.10
C GLN A 318 -17.09 2.04 -0.64
N ASN A 319 -16.34 0.97 -0.44
CA ASN A 319 -16.83 -0.38 -0.73
C ASN A 319 -17.36 -1.03 0.57
N GLU A 320 -18.65 -0.86 0.85
CA GLU A 320 -19.29 -1.36 2.07
C GLU A 320 -19.29 -2.90 2.19
N GLU A 321 -19.15 -3.63 1.08
CA GLU A 321 -19.10 -5.10 1.09
C GLU A 321 -17.71 -5.63 1.50
N ASN A 322 -16.67 -4.83 1.23
CA ASN A 322 -15.30 -5.15 1.57
C ASN A 322 -14.68 -3.95 2.28
N PHE A 323 -14.23 -4.12 3.52
CA PHE A 323 -13.59 -3.09 4.33
C PHE A 323 -14.47 -1.83 4.51
N PRO A 324 -15.63 -1.95 5.17
CA PRO A 324 -16.46 -0.79 5.47
C PRO A 324 -15.72 0.17 6.40
N LEU A 325 -15.77 1.46 6.05
CA LEU A 325 -15.11 2.51 6.81
C LEU A 325 -15.91 2.88 8.07
N THR A 326 -15.21 3.18 9.15
CA THR A 326 -15.80 3.74 10.37
C THR A 326 -15.51 5.24 10.39
N GLN A 327 -16.56 6.06 10.36
CA GLN A 327 -16.41 7.51 10.21
C GLN A 327 -15.47 8.13 11.28
N SER A 328 -15.59 7.75 12.55
CA SER A 328 -14.73 8.27 13.63
C SER A 328 -13.25 7.89 13.45
N VAL A 329 -12.97 6.74 12.85
CA VAL A 329 -11.60 6.30 12.53
C VAL A 329 -11.05 7.14 11.38
N GLU A 330 -11.85 7.34 10.32
CA GLU A 330 -11.42 8.11 9.16
C GLU A 330 -11.25 9.61 9.48
N GLU A 331 -12.08 10.18 10.36
CA GLU A 331 -11.91 11.55 10.85
C GLU A 331 -10.55 11.73 11.56
N LYS A 332 -10.21 10.83 12.49
CA LYS A 332 -8.90 10.84 13.17
C LYS A 332 -7.75 10.55 12.19
N SER A 333 -7.98 9.69 11.22
CA SER A 333 -7.01 9.43 10.15
C SER A 333 -6.72 10.70 9.34
N CYS A 334 -7.74 11.47 8.95
CA CYS A 334 -7.57 12.75 8.27
C CYS A 334 -6.73 13.75 9.09
N GLU A 335 -7.01 13.86 10.41
CA GLU A 335 -6.25 14.73 11.32
C GLU A 335 -4.76 14.35 11.35
N THR A 336 -4.45 13.05 11.31
CA THR A 336 -3.07 12.55 11.29
C THR A 336 -2.41 12.75 9.94
N LEU A 337 -3.13 12.50 8.84
CA LEU A 337 -2.57 12.49 7.49
C LEU A 337 -2.25 13.88 6.94
N LEU A 338 -3.16 14.86 7.12
CA LEU A 338 -3.02 16.17 6.50
C LEU A 338 -1.65 16.83 6.75
N PRO A 339 -1.11 16.86 8.00
CA PRO A 339 0.22 17.43 8.25
C PRO A 339 1.38 16.56 7.75
N LEU A 340 1.13 15.28 7.38
CA LEU A 340 2.13 14.36 6.85
C LEU A 340 2.10 14.27 5.32
N MET A 341 1.01 14.69 4.67
CA MET A 341 0.89 14.75 3.21
C MET A 341 1.53 16.02 2.65
N GLU A 342 1.54 17.11 3.43
CA GLU A 342 2.19 18.36 3.09
C GLU A 342 2.78 18.98 4.36
N THR A 343 3.98 19.53 4.27
CA THR A 343 4.60 20.29 5.35
C THR A 343 4.75 21.76 4.95
N GLU A 344 5.14 22.63 5.89
CA GLU A 344 5.36 24.06 5.60
C GLU A 344 6.41 24.25 4.49
N ASP A 345 7.41 23.38 4.43
CA ASP A 345 8.55 23.49 3.51
C ASP A 345 8.42 22.59 2.27
N VAL A 346 7.56 21.57 2.31
CA VAL A 346 7.44 20.55 1.24
C VAL A 346 5.98 20.45 0.79
N PRO A 347 5.64 21.04 -0.38
CA PRO A 347 4.30 20.94 -0.94
C PRO A 347 3.86 19.52 -1.25
N PHE A 348 2.56 19.28 -1.24
CA PHE A 348 1.96 18.01 -1.66
C PHE A 348 2.44 17.60 -3.07
N LEU A 349 2.69 16.32 -3.27
CA LEU A 349 3.25 15.69 -4.47
C LEU A 349 4.72 16.00 -4.77
N THR A 350 5.37 16.88 -4.00
CA THR A 350 6.81 17.13 -4.16
C THR A 350 7.62 15.92 -3.68
N GLN A 351 8.70 15.63 -4.39
CA GLN A 351 9.68 14.63 -4.00
C GLN A 351 11.10 15.15 -4.23
N THR A 352 12.04 14.72 -3.39
CA THR A 352 13.44 15.19 -3.43
C THR A 352 14.39 14.06 -3.77
N GLU A 353 15.43 14.36 -4.54
CA GLU A 353 16.49 13.38 -4.83
C GLU A 353 17.17 12.89 -3.55
N GLU A 354 17.31 13.76 -2.54
CA GLU A 354 17.94 13.42 -1.26
C GLU A 354 17.19 12.29 -0.53
N CYS A 355 15.87 12.41 -0.38
CA CYS A 355 15.05 11.38 0.26
C CYS A 355 15.14 10.03 -0.48
N TRP A 356 15.10 10.04 -1.81
CA TRP A 356 15.26 8.83 -2.61
C TRP A 356 16.67 8.23 -2.45
N GLN A 357 17.71 9.05 -2.48
CA GLN A 357 19.10 8.58 -2.36
C GLN A 357 19.38 7.96 -0.99
N GLU A 358 18.93 8.58 0.09
CA GLU A 358 19.09 8.04 1.45
C GLU A 358 18.42 6.67 1.60
N ASN A 359 17.23 6.48 1.02
CA ASN A 359 16.54 5.19 1.05
C ASN A 359 17.23 4.14 0.17
N ILE A 360 17.73 4.50 -1.01
CA ILE A 360 18.52 3.60 -1.86
C ILE A 360 19.77 3.12 -1.12
N ASP A 361 20.49 4.05 -0.49
CA ASP A 361 21.73 3.72 0.23
C ASP A 361 21.43 2.83 1.45
N TRP A 362 20.41 3.14 2.25
CA TRP A 362 19.99 2.31 3.37
C TRP A 362 19.52 0.91 2.94
N MET A 363 18.75 0.80 1.86
CA MET A 363 18.28 -0.49 1.36
C MET A 363 19.41 -1.35 0.81
N LEU A 364 20.46 -0.72 0.24
CA LEU A 364 21.67 -1.43 -0.18
C LEU A 364 22.47 -1.92 1.03
N GLU A 365 22.67 -1.09 2.05
CA GLU A 365 23.39 -1.44 3.29
C GLU A 365 22.68 -2.54 4.07
N SER A 366 21.35 -2.51 4.13
CA SER A 366 20.53 -3.53 4.81
C SER A 366 20.38 -4.83 4.01
N GLY A 367 20.81 -4.84 2.74
CA GLY A 367 20.71 -6.02 1.87
C GLY A 367 19.31 -6.25 1.30
N LEU A 368 18.43 -5.25 1.31
CA LEU A 368 17.11 -5.29 0.69
C LEU A 368 17.15 -5.19 -0.83
N ILE A 369 18.21 -4.57 -1.34
CA ILE A 369 18.52 -4.54 -2.78
C ILE A 369 19.94 -5.07 -3.03
N ASP A 370 20.10 -5.80 -4.12
CA ASP A 370 21.37 -6.47 -4.47
C ASP A 370 22.34 -5.54 -5.21
N GLN A 371 21.82 -4.46 -5.79
CA GLN A 371 22.60 -3.49 -6.57
C GLN A 371 22.08 -2.07 -6.38
N LYS A 372 23.00 -1.12 -6.39
CA LYS A 372 22.62 0.30 -6.37
C LYS A 372 21.92 0.68 -7.68
N VAL A 373 20.84 1.44 -7.53
CA VAL A 373 20.16 2.12 -8.65
C VAL A 373 20.37 3.63 -8.51
N GLU A 374 20.28 4.35 -9.61
CA GLU A 374 20.32 5.81 -9.57
C GLU A 374 18.93 6.35 -9.22
N VAL A 375 18.86 7.52 -8.61
CA VAL A 375 17.58 8.18 -8.28
C VAL A 375 16.71 8.34 -9.53
N SER A 376 17.32 8.68 -10.66
CA SER A 376 16.62 8.81 -11.94
C SER A 376 16.02 7.51 -12.49
N ASP A 377 16.39 6.33 -11.93
CA ASP A 377 15.80 5.06 -12.31
C ASP A 377 14.46 4.81 -11.59
N VAL A 378 14.25 5.41 -10.42
CA VAL A 378 13.12 5.16 -9.52
C VAL A 378 12.15 6.33 -9.39
N MET A 379 12.58 7.54 -9.76
CA MET A 379 11.75 8.76 -9.67
C MET A 379 11.96 9.67 -10.87
N VAL A 380 10.95 10.48 -11.17
CA VAL A 380 11.01 11.57 -12.15
C VAL A 380 10.18 12.75 -11.64
N ASP A 381 10.75 13.94 -11.77
CA ASP A 381 9.99 15.18 -11.66
C ASP A 381 9.49 15.55 -13.08
N LEU A 382 8.16 15.55 -13.26
CA LEU A 382 7.55 15.87 -14.54
C LEU A 382 7.51 17.39 -14.80
N GLY A 383 7.85 18.20 -13.80
CA GLY A 383 7.67 19.66 -13.85
C GLY A 383 6.20 20.10 -13.80
N GLU A 384 5.96 21.39 -13.79
CA GLU A 384 4.62 21.99 -13.81
C GLU A 384 3.87 21.79 -15.13
#